data_0939807f074ef7ecfa166b4561abc0ef
#
_entry.id   0939807f074ef7ecfa166b4561abc0ef
#
_cell.length_a   1.000
_cell.length_b   1.000
_cell.length_c   1.000
_cell.angle_alpha   90.00
_cell.angle_beta   90.00
_cell.angle_gamma   90.00
#
_symmetry.space_group_name_H-M   'P 1'
#
loop_
_entity.id
_entity.type
_entity.pdbx_description
1 polymer ?
#
loop_
_entity_poly.entity_id
_entity_poly.type
_entity_poly.pdbx_seq_one_letter_code
_entity_poly.pdbx_strand_id
1 'polypeptide(L)'
;MIHIAIRPLLRGDLPRVAHLVDANAMFPSEMLEDMTAAFFAGDSDTQRWIVAERGGQVQGVAYTVPEPLTEGTWNTLCICVDPDAHGQGIGSALMRHIEDDLGGQGARVLLVETSGTPAFERTRGFYDRLGYEREARIRDYYSAGDDKIIFRKALV
;
A
#
# COMPACT_ATOMS: atom_id res chain seq x y z
N MET A 1 -1.91 24.61 -8.58
CA MET A 1 -2.01 23.41 -7.72
C MET A 1 -1.64 22.19 -8.53
N ILE A 2 -0.70 21.38 -8.05
CA ILE A 2 -0.27 20.19 -8.77
C ILE A 2 -1.22 19.04 -8.41
N HIS A 3 -1.86 18.48 -9.43
CA HIS A 3 -2.82 17.38 -9.27
C HIS A 3 -2.12 16.03 -9.10
N ILE A 4 -2.60 15.24 -8.16
CA ILE A 4 -2.16 13.84 -7.96
C ILE A 4 -3.13 12.96 -8.75
N ALA A 5 -2.62 12.23 -9.74
CA ALA A 5 -3.39 11.28 -10.52
C ALA A 5 -3.10 9.86 -10.03
N ILE A 6 -4.16 9.11 -9.70
CA ILE A 6 -4.03 7.70 -9.32
C ILE A 6 -4.46 6.86 -10.52
N ARG A 7 -3.63 5.91 -10.90
CA ARG A 7 -3.89 5.04 -12.05
C ARG A 7 -3.28 3.64 -11.84
N PRO A 8 -3.71 2.64 -12.63
CA PRO A 8 -3.08 1.32 -12.58
C PRO A 8 -1.60 1.38 -12.94
N LEU A 9 -0.83 0.49 -12.35
CA LEU A 9 0.60 0.30 -12.68
C LEU A 9 0.76 -0.14 -14.13
N LEU A 10 1.72 0.45 -14.83
CA LEU A 10 2.14 0.04 -16.18
C LEU A 10 3.55 -0.55 -16.11
N ARG A 11 3.89 -1.43 -17.06
CA ARG A 11 5.23 -2.04 -17.10
C ARG A 11 6.35 -0.99 -17.13
N GLY A 12 6.13 0.12 -17.83
CA GLY A 12 7.08 1.21 -17.93
C GLY A 12 7.35 1.92 -16.60
N ASP A 13 6.48 1.73 -15.59
CA ASP A 13 6.66 2.30 -14.25
C ASP A 13 7.64 1.50 -13.40
N LEU A 14 7.94 0.25 -13.74
CA LEU A 14 8.70 -0.66 -12.88
C LEU A 14 10.07 -0.12 -12.46
N PRO A 15 10.88 0.52 -13.33
CA PRO A 15 12.15 1.10 -12.88
C PRO A 15 11.95 2.16 -11.79
N ARG A 16 10.95 3.01 -11.92
CA ARG A 16 10.65 4.05 -10.93
C ARG A 16 10.10 3.44 -9.64
N VAL A 17 9.21 2.45 -9.75
CA VAL A 17 8.67 1.73 -8.58
C VAL A 17 9.80 1.00 -7.84
N ALA A 18 10.75 0.40 -8.55
CA ALA A 18 11.92 -0.22 -7.93
C ALA A 18 12.70 0.79 -7.09
N HIS A 19 12.89 2.01 -7.60
CA HIS A 19 13.54 3.07 -6.86
C HIS A 19 12.76 3.43 -5.57
N LEU A 20 11.45 3.55 -5.65
CA LEU A 20 10.61 3.86 -4.49
C LEU A 20 10.66 2.76 -3.43
N VAL A 21 10.61 1.52 -3.84
CA VAL A 21 10.67 0.36 -2.95
C VAL A 21 12.02 0.31 -2.24
N ASP A 22 13.12 0.51 -2.96
CA ASP A 22 14.46 0.51 -2.38
C ASP A 22 14.66 1.71 -1.43
N ALA A 23 14.16 2.89 -1.80
CA ALA A 23 14.27 4.10 -0.99
C ALA A 23 13.52 3.97 0.35
N ASN A 24 12.47 3.15 0.40
CA ASN A 24 11.68 2.91 1.60
C ASN A 24 12.10 1.63 2.34
N ALA A 25 13.13 0.92 1.84
CA ALA A 25 13.60 -0.35 2.41
C ALA A 25 12.45 -1.34 2.65
N MET A 26 11.50 -1.41 1.71
CA MET A 26 10.28 -2.19 1.88
C MET A 26 10.53 -3.69 1.65
N PHE A 27 11.14 -4.02 0.52
CA PHE A 27 11.57 -5.37 0.14
C PHE A 27 12.57 -5.23 -1.01
N PRO A 28 13.34 -6.29 -1.35
CA PRO A 28 14.27 -6.22 -2.49
C PRO A 28 13.52 -5.95 -3.80
N SER A 29 13.92 -4.91 -4.52
CA SER A 29 13.23 -4.51 -5.77
C SER A 29 13.31 -5.58 -6.87
N GLU A 30 14.26 -6.51 -6.79
CA GLU A 30 14.36 -7.66 -7.68
C GLU A 30 13.12 -8.55 -7.63
N MET A 31 12.33 -8.48 -6.55
CA MET A 31 11.09 -9.25 -6.40
C MET A 31 9.92 -8.69 -7.21
N LEU A 32 10.03 -7.44 -7.70
CA LEU A 32 8.91 -6.76 -8.38
C LEU A 32 8.41 -7.51 -9.63
N GLU A 33 9.31 -8.05 -10.44
CA GLU A 33 8.92 -8.79 -11.63
C GLU A 33 7.97 -9.94 -11.29
N ASP A 34 8.32 -10.76 -10.31
CA ASP A 34 7.49 -11.88 -9.88
C ASP A 34 6.21 -11.41 -9.20
N MET A 35 6.30 -10.38 -8.36
CA MET A 35 5.15 -9.86 -7.62
C MET A 35 4.08 -9.25 -8.52
N THR A 36 4.46 -8.69 -9.66
CA THR A 36 3.54 -8.01 -10.59
C THR A 36 3.11 -8.89 -11.76
N ALA A 37 3.70 -10.08 -11.91
CA ALA A 37 3.48 -10.94 -13.07
C ALA A 37 2.01 -11.28 -13.30
N ALA A 38 1.28 -11.69 -12.26
CA ALA A 38 -0.13 -12.04 -12.37
C ALA A 38 -0.99 -10.81 -12.73
N PHE A 39 -0.66 -9.66 -12.15
CA PHE A 39 -1.37 -8.41 -12.46
C PHE A 39 -1.24 -8.05 -13.94
N PHE A 40 -0.02 -8.09 -14.48
CA PHE A 40 0.20 -7.81 -15.91
C PHE A 40 -0.36 -8.88 -16.84
N ALA A 41 -0.59 -10.09 -16.33
CA ALA A 41 -1.28 -11.15 -17.07
C ALA A 41 -2.80 -10.98 -17.07
N GLY A 42 -3.32 -9.91 -16.46
CA GLY A 42 -4.74 -9.56 -16.47
C GLY A 42 -5.50 -9.92 -15.20
N ASP A 43 -4.83 -10.37 -14.15
CA ASP A 43 -5.47 -10.72 -12.89
C ASP A 43 -5.65 -9.48 -12.01
N SER A 44 -6.73 -8.73 -12.25
CA SER A 44 -7.11 -7.61 -11.40
C SER A 44 -8.10 -8.01 -10.29
N ASP A 45 -8.60 -9.24 -10.29
CA ASP A 45 -9.55 -9.71 -9.27
C ASP A 45 -8.85 -10.04 -7.96
N THR A 46 -7.60 -10.52 -8.02
CA THR A 46 -6.82 -10.89 -6.84
C THR A 46 -5.64 -9.97 -6.57
N GLN A 47 -5.44 -8.97 -7.41
CA GLN A 47 -4.31 -8.05 -7.25
C GLN A 47 -4.67 -6.64 -7.72
N ARG A 48 -4.33 -5.65 -6.90
CA ARG A 48 -4.48 -4.24 -7.24
C ARG A 48 -3.12 -3.57 -7.10
N TRP A 49 -2.55 -3.17 -8.22
CA TRP A 49 -1.33 -2.36 -8.25
C TRP A 49 -1.67 -0.99 -8.81
N ILE A 50 -1.50 0.04 -8.00
CA ILE A 50 -1.77 1.43 -8.41
C ILE A 50 -0.56 2.30 -8.13
N VAL A 51 -0.45 3.39 -8.89
CA VAL A 51 0.59 4.40 -8.71
C VAL A 51 -0.04 5.78 -8.59
N ALA A 52 0.66 6.65 -7.88
CA ALA A 52 0.32 8.06 -7.78
C ALA A 52 1.32 8.86 -8.62
N GLU A 53 0.80 9.58 -9.61
CA GLU A 53 1.60 10.40 -10.51
C GLU A 53 1.33 11.88 -10.26
N ARG A 54 2.40 12.65 -10.16
CA ARG A 54 2.31 14.09 -9.97
C ARG A 54 3.41 14.76 -10.78
N GLY A 55 3.03 15.74 -11.59
CA GLY A 55 4.00 16.43 -12.43
C GLY A 55 4.70 15.54 -13.44
N GLY A 56 4.01 14.51 -13.95
CA GLY A 56 4.55 13.57 -14.92
C GLY A 56 5.48 12.50 -14.34
N GLN A 57 5.62 12.43 -13.00
CA GLN A 57 6.48 11.44 -12.35
C GLN A 57 5.70 10.63 -11.33
N VAL A 58 5.91 9.31 -11.33
CA VAL A 58 5.36 8.42 -10.30
C VAL A 58 6.08 8.70 -8.98
N GLN A 59 5.31 9.05 -7.95
CA GLN A 59 5.81 9.40 -6.62
C GLN A 59 5.28 8.48 -5.53
N GLY A 60 4.42 7.55 -5.86
CA GLY A 60 3.90 6.58 -4.92
C GLY A 60 3.37 5.33 -5.61
N VAL A 61 3.31 4.23 -4.85
CA VAL A 61 2.81 2.95 -5.32
C VAL A 61 2.12 2.24 -4.17
N ALA A 62 1.07 1.48 -4.48
CA ALA A 62 0.40 0.62 -3.50
C ALA A 62 0.03 -0.72 -4.12
N TYR A 63 0.10 -1.77 -3.31
CA TYR A 63 -0.25 -3.13 -3.68
C TYR A 63 -1.23 -3.70 -2.67
N THR A 64 -2.41 -4.09 -3.14
CA THR A 64 -3.51 -4.55 -2.29
C THR A 64 -4.08 -5.86 -2.85
N VAL A 65 -4.36 -6.81 -1.96
CA VAL A 65 -4.85 -8.14 -2.31
C VAL A 65 -6.04 -8.51 -1.43
N PRO A 66 -6.96 -9.38 -1.92
CA PRO A 66 -8.00 -9.94 -1.05
C PRO A 66 -7.38 -10.96 -0.09
N GLU A 67 -7.92 -11.03 1.12
CA GLU A 67 -7.53 -12.07 2.07
C GLU A 67 -8.25 -13.37 1.74
N PRO A 68 -7.52 -14.50 1.65
CA PRO A 68 -8.12 -15.79 1.37
C PRO A 68 -9.18 -16.19 2.40
N LEU A 69 -10.21 -16.87 1.95
CA LEU A 69 -11.26 -17.44 2.80
C LEU A 69 -12.11 -16.39 3.54
N THR A 70 -12.18 -15.17 3.01
CA THR A 70 -13.00 -14.11 3.58
C THR A 70 -14.04 -13.61 2.58
N GLU A 71 -15.08 -12.98 3.08
CA GLU A 71 -16.05 -12.25 2.27
C GLU A 71 -15.73 -10.76 2.32
N GLY A 72 -14.93 -10.28 1.36
CA GLY A 72 -14.70 -8.86 1.20
C GLY A 72 -13.71 -8.23 2.17
N THR A 73 -12.74 -8.98 2.69
CA THR A 73 -11.59 -8.45 3.42
C THR A 73 -10.40 -8.34 2.47
N TRP A 74 -9.82 -7.15 2.38
CA TRP A 74 -8.65 -6.86 1.56
C TRP A 74 -7.51 -6.36 2.44
N ASN A 75 -6.29 -6.49 1.95
CA ASN A 75 -5.09 -6.11 2.69
C ASN A 75 -4.11 -5.35 1.79
N THR A 76 -3.74 -4.15 2.20
CA THR A 76 -2.68 -3.39 1.53
C THR A 76 -1.33 -3.86 2.07
N LEU A 77 -0.61 -4.63 1.26
CA LEU A 77 0.65 -5.25 1.64
C LEU A 77 1.85 -4.31 1.46
N CYS A 78 1.73 -3.33 0.56
CA CYS A 78 2.80 -2.40 0.26
C CYS A 78 2.21 -1.03 -0.06
N ILE A 79 2.75 -0.01 0.56
CA ILE A 79 2.53 1.38 0.17
C ILE A 79 3.85 2.12 0.35
N CYS A 80 4.34 2.72 -0.72
CA CYS A 80 5.60 3.47 -0.72
C CYS A 80 5.39 4.82 -1.36
N VAL A 81 5.92 5.87 -0.74
CA VAL A 81 5.94 7.23 -1.26
C VAL A 81 7.38 7.68 -1.35
N ASP A 82 7.73 8.41 -2.41
CA ASP A 82 9.05 9.01 -2.54
C ASP A 82 9.36 9.80 -1.27
N PRO A 83 10.50 9.52 -0.59
CA PRO A 83 10.87 10.27 0.62
C PRO A 83 10.90 11.78 0.42
N ASP A 84 11.26 12.25 -0.78
CA ASP A 84 11.31 13.68 -1.11
C ASP A 84 9.91 14.28 -1.26
N ALA A 85 8.87 13.45 -1.35
CA ALA A 85 7.49 13.87 -1.51
C ALA A 85 6.63 13.56 -0.27
N HIS A 86 7.22 13.17 0.84
CA HIS A 86 6.49 12.92 2.09
C HIS A 86 5.79 14.20 2.58
N GLY A 87 4.63 14.04 3.20
CA GLY A 87 3.86 15.15 3.75
C GLY A 87 3.08 15.96 2.70
N GLN A 88 3.01 15.48 1.46
CA GLN A 88 2.33 16.17 0.36
C GLN A 88 1.01 15.52 -0.07
N GLY A 89 0.49 14.59 0.74
CA GLY A 89 -0.81 13.98 0.50
C GLY A 89 -0.83 12.80 -0.44
N ILE A 90 0.32 12.31 -0.90
CA ILE A 90 0.40 11.20 -1.88
C ILE A 90 -0.08 9.89 -1.25
N GLY A 91 0.40 9.56 -0.06
CA GLY A 91 -0.05 8.37 0.65
C GLY A 91 -1.53 8.39 0.95
N SER A 92 -2.05 9.53 1.39
CA SER A 92 -3.50 9.70 1.64
C SER A 92 -4.31 9.51 0.38
N ALA A 93 -3.85 10.04 -0.76
CA ALA A 93 -4.54 9.89 -2.04
C ALA A 93 -4.60 8.43 -2.47
N LEU A 94 -3.49 7.69 -2.30
CA LEU A 94 -3.45 6.26 -2.59
C LEU A 94 -4.44 5.48 -1.73
N MET A 95 -4.44 5.70 -0.42
CA MET A 95 -5.33 4.98 0.50
C MET A 95 -6.80 5.29 0.24
N ARG A 96 -7.14 6.56 0.01
CA ARG A 96 -8.52 6.94 -0.33
C ARG A 96 -9.00 6.29 -1.62
N HIS A 97 -8.13 6.23 -2.63
CA HIS A 97 -8.48 5.58 -3.88
C HIS A 97 -8.77 4.09 -3.66
N ILE A 98 -7.93 3.40 -2.88
CA ILE A 98 -8.15 2.00 -2.54
C ILE A 98 -9.47 1.81 -1.81
N GLU A 99 -9.74 2.65 -0.80
CA GLU A 99 -10.98 2.58 -0.02
C GLU A 99 -12.21 2.77 -0.90
N ASP A 100 -12.19 3.77 -1.76
CA ASP A 100 -13.32 4.08 -2.65
C ASP A 100 -13.54 2.98 -3.70
N ASP A 101 -12.47 2.50 -4.31
CA ASP A 101 -12.53 1.44 -5.33
C ASP A 101 -13.08 0.15 -4.72
N LEU A 102 -12.51 -0.31 -3.63
CA LEU A 102 -12.91 -1.57 -2.99
C LEU A 102 -14.29 -1.46 -2.34
N GLY A 103 -14.57 -0.35 -1.67
CA GLY A 103 -15.89 -0.10 -1.07
C GLY A 103 -16.99 -0.07 -2.12
N GLY A 104 -16.72 0.54 -3.29
CA GLY A 104 -17.64 0.57 -4.41
C GLY A 104 -17.93 -0.81 -5.03
N GLN A 105 -17.04 -1.78 -4.79
CA GLN A 105 -17.19 -3.17 -5.25
C GLN A 105 -17.76 -4.09 -4.16
N GLY A 106 -18.16 -3.55 -3.03
CA GLY A 106 -18.77 -4.32 -1.95
C GLY A 106 -17.78 -4.93 -0.96
N ALA A 107 -16.51 -4.56 -1.01
CA ALA A 107 -15.55 -4.95 0.02
C ALA A 107 -15.96 -4.35 1.36
N ARG A 108 -15.76 -5.10 2.45
CA ARG A 108 -16.26 -4.71 3.78
C ARG A 108 -15.16 -4.18 4.70
N VAL A 109 -13.95 -4.72 4.59
CA VAL A 109 -12.85 -4.44 5.52
C VAL A 109 -11.55 -4.27 4.75
N LEU A 110 -10.81 -3.23 5.06
CA LEU A 110 -9.46 -3.04 4.56
C LEU A 110 -8.48 -3.12 5.72
N LEU A 111 -7.49 -3.98 5.56
CA LEU A 111 -6.36 -4.11 6.47
C LEU A 111 -5.15 -3.42 5.86
N VAL A 112 -4.29 -2.93 6.72
CA VAL A 112 -2.95 -2.49 6.34
C VAL A 112 -2.01 -2.83 7.48
N GLU A 113 -0.80 -3.25 7.16
CA GLU A 113 0.13 -3.75 8.16
C GLU A 113 1.47 -3.04 8.06
N THR A 114 2.12 -2.87 9.21
CA THR A 114 3.42 -2.23 9.29
C THR A 114 4.18 -2.73 10.52
N SER A 115 5.47 -2.42 10.56
CA SER A 115 6.33 -2.74 11.70
C SER A 115 5.96 -1.93 12.95
N GLY A 116 6.14 -2.53 14.11
CA GLY A 116 5.98 -1.87 15.41
C GLY A 116 7.24 -1.18 15.93
N THR A 117 8.35 -1.21 15.18
CA THR A 117 9.61 -0.59 15.61
C THR A 117 9.55 0.94 15.56
N PRO A 118 10.43 1.65 16.29
CA PRO A 118 10.45 3.11 16.26
C PRO A 118 10.63 3.72 14.87
N ALA A 119 11.33 3.03 13.97
CA ALA A 119 11.53 3.51 12.59
C ALA A 119 10.22 3.71 11.82
N PHE A 120 9.14 3.02 12.21
CA PHE A 120 7.84 3.08 11.55
C PHE A 120 6.79 3.84 12.36
N GLU A 121 7.19 4.58 13.38
CA GLU A 121 6.25 5.35 14.21
C GLU A 121 5.47 6.37 13.38
N ARG A 122 6.12 7.05 12.45
CA ARG A 122 5.48 8.01 11.55
C ARG A 122 4.45 7.34 10.65
N THR A 123 4.76 6.15 10.15
CA THR A 123 3.85 5.35 9.35
C THR A 123 2.60 4.95 10.14
N ARG A 124 2.78 4.49 11.38
CA ARG A 124 1.65 4.15 12.25
C ARG A 124 0.77 5.36 12.51
N GLY A 125 1.36 6.52 12.79
CA GLY A 125 0.61 7.77 12.97
C GLY A 125 -0.18 8.19 11.73
N PHE A 126 0.36 7.90 10.55
CA PHE A 126 -0.32 8.14 9.28
C PHE A 126 -1.64 7.35 9.19
N TYR A 127 -1.62 6.06 9.54
CA TYR A 127 -2.84 5.24 9.52
C TYR A 127 -3.82 5.67 10.61
N ASP A 128 -3.34 6.05 11.80
CA ASP A 128 -4.21 6.61 12.85
C ASP A 128 -4.98 7.83 12.33
N ARG A 129 -4.29 8.74 11.63
CA ARG A 129 -4.91 9.95 11.09
C ARG A 129 -5.92 9.68 9.98
N LEU A 130 -5.75 8.58 9.24
CA LEU A 130 -6.69 8.16 8.21
C LEU A 130 -7.93 7.45 8.77
N GLY A 131 -7.99 7.26 10.09
CA GLY A 131 -9.13 6.65 10.74
C GLY A 131 -9.07 5.13 10.86
N TYR A 132 -7.89 4.54 10.69
CA TYR A 132 -7.69 3.11 10.90
C TYR A 132 -7.57 2.81 12.39
N GLU A 133 -8.10 1.65 12.79
CA GLU A 133 -7.99 1.14 14.15
C GLU A 133 -6.80 0.20 14.26
N ARG A 134 -6.04 0.31 15.36
CA ARG A 134 -4.96 -0.64 15.65
C ARG A 134 -5.60 -1.93 16.16
N GLU A 135 -5.78 -2.90 15.27
CA GLU A 135 -6.59 -4.09 15.55
C GLU A 135 -5.80 -5.21 16.20
N ALA A 136 -4.54 -5.42 15.77
CA ALA A 136 -3.78 -6.57 16.23
C ALA A 136 -2.28 -6.31 16.21
N ARG A 137 -1.57 -7.12 17.01
CA ARG A 137 -0.12 -7.16 17.05
C ARG A 137 0.32 -8.62 17.01
N ILE A 138 1.23 -8.93 16.08
CA ILE A 138 1.89 -10.25 16.05
C ILE A 138 3.35 -10.03 16.41
N ARG A 139 3.74 -10.57 17.55
CA ARG A 139 5.09 -10.39 18.09
C ARG A 139 6.13 -11.11 17.24
N ASP A 140 7.27 -10.49 17.05
CA ASP A 140 8.44 -11.07 16.37
C ASP A 140 8.12 -11.58 14.95
N TYR A 141 7.17 -10.93 14.28
CA TYR A 141 6.67 -11.38 12.97
C TYR A 141 7.70 -11.21 11.86
N TYR A 142 8.30 -10.03 11.74
CA TYR A 142 9.27 -9.76 10.69
C TYR A 142 10.66 -10.26 11.05
N SER A 143 11.02 -10.14 12.32
CA SER A 143 12.26 -10.63 12.89
C SER A 143 12.16 -10.51 14.42
N ALA A 144 13.17 -10.97 15.15
CA ALA A 144 13.18 -10.83 16.61
C ALA A 144 13.10 -9.35 17.00
N GLY A 145 12.11 -8.99 17.81
CA GLY A 145 11.86 -7.62 18.26
C GLY A 145 11.13 -6.74 17.24
N ASP A 146 10.79 -7.27 16.08
CA ASP A 146 10.07 -6.52 15.04
C ASP A 146 8.67 -7.09 14.85
N ASP A 147 7.71 -6.51 15.56
CA ASP A 147 6.34 -6.95 15.57
C ASP A 147 5.58 -6.42 14.35
N LYS A 148 4.57 -7.18 13.91
CA LYS A 148 3.62 -6.72 12.92
C LYS A 148 2.44 -6.06 13.61
N ILE A 149 2.14 -4.83 13.23
CA ILE A 149 0.95 -4.10 13.67
C ILE A 149 -0.06 -4.12 12.52
N ILE A 150 -1.26 -4.61 12.80
CA ILE A 150 -2.34 -4.68 11.81
C ILE A 150 -3.36 -3.60 12.12
N PHE A 151 -3.61 -2.75 11.12
CA PHE A 151 -4.62 -1.71 11.16
C PHE A 151 -5.84 -2.14 10.37
N ARG A 152 -7.03 -1.74 10.82
CA ARG A 152 -8.30 -2.12 10.23
C ARG A 152 -9.17 -0.90 9.98
N LYS A 153 -9.87 -0.89 8.83
CA LYS A 153 -10.90 0.10 8.54
C LYS A 153 -12.12 -0.58 7.93
N ALA A 154 -13.30 -0.28 8.46
CA ALA A 154 -14.55 -0.71 7.84
C ALA A 154 -14.81 0.16 6.61
N LEU A 155 -15.17 -0.49 5.49
CA LEU A 155 -15.46 0.20 4.22
C LEU A 155 -16.95 0.42 3.99
N VAL A 156 -17.76 -0.07 4.90
CA VAL A 156 -19.22 0.09 4.85
C VAL A 156 -19.75 0.67 6.15
#